data_acd23545a9ad39936bc8bfce3d1c6425
#
_entry.id   acd23545a9ad39936bc8bfce3d1c6425
#
_cell.length_a   1.000
_cell.length_b   1.000
_cell.length_c   1.000
_cell.angle_alpha   90.00
_cell.angle_beta   90.00
_cell.angle_gamma   90.00
#
_symmetry.space_group_name_H-M   'P 1'
#
loop_
_entity.id
_entity.type
_entity.pdbx_description
1 polymer ?
#
loop_
_entity_poly.entity_id
_entity_poly.type
_entity_poly.pdbx_seq_one_letter_code
_entity_poly.pdbx_strand_id
1 'polypeptide(L)'
;MAAKPSLRTELLFNLAFLAAAALLLGVVTVLLVSAVAPERAVLLILTIVAADVAIFIVFGRYVVTRHVLRPVARLVAAADAVAAGDFAARAPAAETSDFTTLAERLNRMTDHLLDAQGQLVRSEKLASVGRLASGIAHEVGNPLGASGTYLEVLRRRGADPEVVAGLSRELERIDRIVRSLLDYARPQDEALGLVDTAAVVRGAYVLLEAQGALKLVRAALEIVRDVPPVLGRAHLMEQSLVNLVLNAVDAAPGGSVVVGARRWAFEPDRVPRKRTNDPGRSAFPRTPDRRPTRIEFAPGQPGALIYVADSGSGVPAEDRDKVFEPFYTTKEPGRGTGLGLAIVARVVHEMGGVVWVDRAREGGAAFKLFFPAADGR
;
A
#
# COMPACT_ATOMS: atom_id res chain seq x y z
N MET A 1 22.12 6.12 -21.21
CA MET A 1 21.39 5.16 -22.09
C MET A 1 20.78 5.97 -23.24
N ALA A 2 21.06 5.62 -24.50
CA ALA A 2 20.45 6.29 -25.64
C ALA A 2 18.92 6.06 -25.63
N ALA A 3 18.14 7.10 -25.91
CA ALA A 3 16.69 7.00 -26.01
C ALA A 3 16.31 6.02 -27.13
N LYS A 4 15.38 5.09 -26.86
CA LYS A 4 14.87 4.18 -27.90
C LYS A 4 14.13 4.97 -28.96
N PRO A 5 14.32 4.66 -30.25
CA PRO A 5 13.60 5.33 -31.31
C PRO A 5 12.10 5.04 -31.27
N SER A 6 11.27 5.96 -31.74
CA SER A 6 9.85 5.72 -31.91
C SER A 6 9.57 4.76 -33.05
N LEU A 7 8.45 4.05 -33.03
CA LEU A 7 8.02 3.17 -34.12
C LEU A 7 7.95 3.96 -35.44
N ARG A 8 7.46 5.20 -35.39
CA ARG A 8 7.39 6.09 -36.56
C ARG A 8 8.78 6.35 -37.14
N THR A 9 9.76 6.63 -36.30
CA THR A 9 11.14 6.91 -36.74
C THR A 9 11.77 5.69 -37.42
N GLU A 10 11.61 4.51 -36.80
CA GLU A 10 12.10 3.24 -37.36
C GLU A 10 11.44 2.91 -38.72
N LEU A 11 10.12 3.05 -38.81
CA LEU A 11 9.40 2.79 -40.06
C LEU A 11 9.80 3.78 -41.16
N LEU A 12 9.92 5.07 -40.84
CA LEU A 12 10.34 6.10 -41.81
C LEU A 12 11.78 5.86 -42.27
N PHE A 13 12.68 5.48 -41.36
CA PHE A 13 14.07 5.16 -41.73
C PHE A 13 14.15 3.97 -42.68
N ASN A 14 13.44 2.87 -42.33
CA ASN A 14 13.41 1.68 -43.19
C ASN A 14 12.75 1.94 -44.55
N LEU A 15 11.69 2.77 -44.59
CA LEU A 15 11.03 3.17 -45.84
C LEU A 15 11.96 4.05 -46.71
N ALA A 16 12.64 5.03 -46.10
CA ALA A 16 13.61 5.89 -46.81
C ALA A 16 14.78 5.07 -47.35
N PHE A 17 15.28 4.11 -46.56
CA PHE A 17 16.33 3.20 -47.02
C PHE A 17 15.88 2.37 -48.24
N LEU A 18 14.66 1.81 -48.18
CA LEU A 18 14.10 1.04 -49.30
C LEU A 18 13.90 1.90 -50.55
N ALA A 19 13.38 3.12 -50.37
CA ALA A 19 13.23 4.06 -51.51
C ALA A 19 14.58 4.46 -52.14
N ALA A 20 15.61 4.68 -51.33
CA ALA A 20 16.95 4.97 -51.82
C ALA A 20 17.56 3.77 -52.57
N ALA A 21 17.36 2.54 -52.06
CA ALA A 21 17.81 1.32 -52.72
C ALA A 21 17.12 1.12 -54.08
N ALA A 22 15.78 1.32 -54.12
CA ALA A 22 15.02 1.22 -55.39
C ALA A 22 15.47 2.27 -56.41
N LEU A 23 15.72 3.53 -55.97
CA LEU A 23 16.23 4.56 -56.84
C LEU A 23 17.62 4.22 -57.40
N LEU A 24 18.50 3.71 -56.56
CA LEU A 24 19.86 3.31 -56.97
C LEU A 24 19.78 2.17 -57.99
N LEU A 25 18.93 1.17 -57.75
CA LEU A 25 18.71 0.04 -58.64
C LEU A 25 18.13 0.52 -59.98
N GLY A 26 17.19 1.48 -59.98
CA GLY A 26 16.66 2.12 -61.18
C GLY A 26 17.76 2.81 -62.01
N VAL A 27 18.66 3.55 -61.37
CA VAL A 27 19.82 4.18 -62.09
C VAL A 27 20.75 3.12 -62.69
N VAL A 28 21.08 2.08 -61.92
CA VAL A 28 21.92 0.95 -62.40
C VAL A 28 21.23 0.24 -63.59
N THR A 29 19.92 0.08 -63.55
CA THR A 29 19.13 -0.51 -64.62
C THR A 29 19.24 0.30 -65.90
N VAL A 30 19.08 1.63 -65.82
CA VAL A 30 19.22 2.54 -66.98
C VAL A 30 20.60 2.43 -67.61
N LEU A 31 21.66 2.40 -66.76
CA LEU A 31 23.04 2.27 -67.23
C LEU A 31 23.29 0.89 -67.90
N LEU A 32 22.79 -0.18 -67.34
CA LEU A 32 22.92 -1.52 -67.90
C LEU A 32 22.18 -1.69 -69.25
N VAL A 33 20.96 -1.16 -69.33
CA VAL A 33 20.12 -1.19 -70.54
C VAL A 33 20.76 -0.42 -71.68
N SER A 34 21.41 0.71 -71.40
CA SER A 34 22.14 1.52 -72.43
C SER A 34 23.34 0.78 -73.05
N ALA A 35 23.86 -0.25 -72.40
CA ALA A 35 25.02 -1.05 -72.84
C ALA A 35 24.64 -2.36 -73.57
N VAL A 36 23.34 -2.71 -73.66
CA VAL A 36 22.86 -3.97 -74.21
C VAL A 36 22.04 -3.79 -75.49
N ALA A 37 22.09 -4.77 -76.43
CA ALA A 37 21.30 -4.73 -77.65
C ALA A 37 19.78 -4.70 -77.34
N PRO A 38 18.96 -3.94 -78.15
CA PRO A 38 17.53 -3.70 -77.88
C PRO A 38 16.70 -4.96 -77.65
N GLU A 39 17.02 -6.00 -78.35
CA GLU A 39 16.29 -7.29 -78.23
C GLU A 39 16.40 -7.95 -76.85
N ARG A 40 17.49 -7.71 -76.10
CA ARG A 40 17.74 -8.24 -74.74
C ARG A 40 17.38 -7.23 -73.64
N ALA A 41 17.23 -5.99 -74.00
CA ALA A 41 16.95 -4.91 -73.07
C ALA A 41 15.60 -5.09 -72.34
N VAL A 42 14.56 -5.50 -73.08
CA VAL A 42 13.21 -5.77 -72.53
C VAL A 42 13.23 -6.89 -71.48
N LEU A 43 13.92 -8.00 -71.79
CA LEU A 43 14.02 -9.13 -70.86
C LEU A 43 14.80 -8.73 -69.60
N LEU A 44 15.88 -7.96 -69.76
CA LEU A 44 16.68 -7.45 -68.63
C LEU A 44 15.84 -6.54 -67.71
N ILE A 45 15.08 -5.60 -68.29
CA ILE A 45 14.21 -4.69 -67.53
C ILE A 45 13.16 -5.54 -66.73
N LEU A 46 12.47 -6.46 -67.38
CA LEU A 46 11.46 -7.31 -66.72
C LEU A 46 12.06 -8.10 -65.55
N THR A 47 13.27 -8.66 -65.75
CA THR A 47 13.95 -9.43 -64.70
C THR A 47 14.33 -8.54 -63.50
N ILE A 48 14.86 -7.33 -63.74
CA ILE A 48 15.25 -6.43 -62.69
C ILE A 48 14.03 -5.88 -61.94
N VAL A 49 12.96 -5.52 -62.67
CA VAL A 49 11.70 -5.07 -62.06
C VAL A 49 11.08 -6.19 -61.18
N ALA A 50 11.08 -7.44 -61.68
CA ALA A 50 10.59 -8.55 -60.93
C ALA A 50 11.43 -8.80 -59.67
N ALA A 51 12.75 -8.68 -59.74
CA ALA A 51 13.65 -8.79 -58.59
C ALA A 51 13.43 -7.65 -57.59
N ASP A 52 13.24 -6.41 -58.04
CA ASP A 52 12.98 -5.26 -57.17
C ASP A 52 11.66 -5.38 -56.42
N VAL A 53 10.59 -5.81 -57.10
CA VAL A 53 9.30 -6.09 -56.48
C VAL A 53 9.43 -7.22 -55.45
N ALA A 54 10.18 -8.27 -55.76
CA ALA A 54 10.41 -9.36 -54.82
C ALA A 54 11.16 -8.90 -53.55
N ILE A 55 12.22 -8.12 -53.72
CA ILE A 55 12.98 -7.49 -52.63
C ILE A 55 12.06 -6.62 -51.79
N PHE A 56 11.25 -5.77 -52.42
CA PHE A 56 10.33 -4.87 -51.74
C PHE A 56 9.34 -5.66 -50.87
N ILE A 57 8.74 -6.72 -51.38
CA ILE A 57 7.79 -7.57 -50.68
C ILE A 57 8.48 -8.26 -49.48
N VAL A 58 9.65 -8.87 -49.71
CA VAL A 58 10.37 -9.60 -48.66
C VAL A 58 10.82 -8.64 -47.54
N PHE A 59 11.42 -7.51 -47.93
CA PHE A 59 11.88 -6.53 -46.95
C PHE A 59 10.72 -5.87 -46.20
N GLY A 60 9.66 -5.45 -46.90
CA GLY A 60 8.46 -4.89 -46.27
C GLY A 60 7.83 -5.87 -45.27
N ARG A 61 7.70 -7.15 -45.65
CA ARG A 61 7.23 -8.21 -44.75
C ARG A 61 8.15 -8.38 -43.53
N TYR A 62 9.46 -8.33 -43.73
CA TYR A 62 10.44 -8.41 -42.65
C TYR A 62 10.28 -7.27 -41.66
N VAL A 63 10.22 -6.03 -42.16
CA VAL A 63 10.08 -4.81 -41.32
C VAL A 63 8.78 -4.84 -40.52
N VAL A 64 7.65 -5.13 -41.18
CA VAL A 64 6.34 -5.21 -40.51
C VAL A 64 6.32 -6.34 -39.47
N THR A 65 6.86 -7.50 -39.82
CA THR A 65 6.89 -8.65 -38.88
C THR A 65 7.76 -8.32 -37.66
N ARG A 66 8.93 -7.70 -37.85
CA ARG A 66 9.88 -7.42 -36.76
C ARG A 66 9.41 -6.29 -35.84
N HIS A 67 8.99 -5.16 -36.43
CA HIS A 67 8.72 -3.93 -35.68
C HIS A 67 7.27 -3.76 -35.24
N VAL A 68 6.32 -4.56 -35.81
CA VAL A 68 4.90 -4.46 -35.46
C VAL A 68 4.34 -5.80 -34.97
N LEU A 69 4.36 -6.84 -35.81
CA LEU A 69 3.65 -8.06 -35.49
C LEU A 69 4.24 -8.82 -34.28
N ARG A 70 5.57 -8.92 -34.18
CA ARG A 70 6.23 -9.60 -33.05
C ARG A 70 6.02 -8.87 -31.72
N PRO A 71 6.22 -7.56 -31.59
CA PRO A 71 5.89 -6.84 -30.36
C PRO A 71 4.43 -6.97 -29.95
N VAL A 72 3.49 -6.83 -30.89
CA VAL A 72 2.05 -7.00 -30.62
C VAL A 72 1.76 -8.42 -30.11
N ALA A 73 2.28 -9.44 -30.79
CA ALA A 73 2.07 -10.83 -30.37
C ALA A 73 2.58 -11.11 -28.94
N ARG A 74 3.72 -10.50 -28.55
CA ARG A 74 4.24 -10.62 -27.17
C ARG A 74 3.36 -9.93 -26.14
N LEU A 75 2.80 -8.77 -26.48
CA LEU A 75 1.86 -8.05 -25.59
C LEU A 75 0.56 -8.82 -25.42
N VAL A 76 0.02 -9.38 -26.52
CA VAL A 76 -1.18 -10.22 -26.49
C VAL A 76 -0.93 -11.47 -25.64
N ALA A 77 0.19 -12.17 -25.84
CA ALA A 77 0.51 -13.36 -25.05
C ALA A 77 0.65 -13.03 -23.54
N ALA A 78 1.23 -11.89 -23.18
CA ALA A 78 1.30 -11.46 -21.78
C ALA A 78 -0.10 -11.11 -21.22
N ALA A 79 -0.96 -10.45 -22.01
CA ALA A 79 -2.33 -10.15 -21.63
C ALA A 79 -3.18 -11.43 -21.45
N ASP A 80 -3.04 -12.41 -22.36
CA ASP A 80 -3.73 -13.69 -22.28
C ASP A 80 -3.29 -14.50 -21.06
N ALA A 81 -1.99 -14.50 -20.73
CA ALA A 81 -1.48 -15.16 -19.53
C ALA A 81 -2.08 -14.52 -18.25
N VAL A 82 -2.14 -13.18 -18.17
CA VAL A 82 -2.79 -12.46 -17.07
C VAL A 82 -4.28 -12.79 -16.98
N ALA A 83 -4.98 -12.84 -18.13
CA ALA A 83 -6.39 -13.20 -18.18
C ALA A 83 -6.64 -14.66 -17.75
N ALA A 84 -5.68 -15.56 -17.98
CA ALA A 84 -5.72 -16.95 -17.51
C ALA A 84 -5.36 -17.10 -16.02
N GLY A 85 -5.05 -15.99 -15.32
CA GLY A 85 -4.72 -15.98 -13.88
C GLY A 85 -3.23 -16.03 -13.56
N ASP A 86 -2.34 -16.05 -14.55
CA ASP A 86 -0.89 -15.91 -14.33
C ASP A 86 -0.51 -14.44 -14.19
N PHE A 87 -0.72 -13.92 -13.00
CA PHE A 87 -0.36 -12.55 -12.64
C PHE A 87 1.16 -12.34 -12.49
N ALA A 88 1.99 -13.37 -12.57
CA ALA A 88 3.45 -13.23 -12.60
C ALA A 88 3.96 -12.89 -14.02
N ALA A 89 3.18 -13.19 -15.06
CA ALA A 89 3.50 -12.85 -16.43
C ALA A 89 3.69 -11.34 -16.60
N ARG A 90 4.73 -10.95 -17.36
CA ARG A 90 5.02 -9.55 -17.68
C ARG A 90 5.28 -9.38 -19.16
N ALA A 91 4.74 -8.30 -19.70
CA ALA A 91 5.06 -7.88 -21.05
C ALA A 91 6.53 -7.41 -21.10
N PRO A 92 7.36 -7.98 -22.01
CA PRO A 92 8.76 -7.60 -22.12
C PRO A 92 8.91 -6.21 -22.75
N ALA A 93 9.98 -5.51 -22.42
CA ALA A 93 10.32 -4.26 -23.08
C ALA A 93 10.58 -4.50 -24.57
N ALA A 94 10.03 -3.63 -25.42
CA ALA A 94 10.22 -3.68 -26.86
C ALA A 94 11.44 -2.88 -27.35
N GLU A 95 11.77 -3.02 -28.64
CA GLU A 95 12.86 -2.28 -29.30
C GLU A 95 12.50 -0.80 -29.47
N THR A 96 11.22 -0.47 -29.68
CA THR A 96 10.72 0.91 -29.85
C THR A 96 10.13 1.48 -28.56
N SER A 97 10.18 2.80 -28.41
CA SER A 97 9.65 3.52 -27.25
C SER A 97 8.14 3.31 -27.05
N ASP A 98 7.38 3.29 -28.16
CA ASP A 98 5.93 3.19 -28.14
C ASP A 98 5.46 1.85 -27.53
N PHE A 99 6.03 0.74 -28.00
CA PHE A 99 5.71 -0.58 -27.46
C PHE A 99 6.30 -0.82 -26.05
N THR A 100 7.43 -0.18 -25.71
CA THR A 100 7.96 -0.21 -24.35
C THR A 100 6.99 0.50 -23.40
N THR A 101 6.48 1.66 -23.76
CA THR A 101 5.48 2.39 -22.96
C THR A 101 4.18 1.57 -22.81
N LEU A 102 3.75 0.89 -23.87
CA LEU A 102 2.55 0.05 -23.81
C LEU A 102 2.76 -1.16 -22.88
N ALA A 103 3.94 -1.81 -22.95
CA ALA A 103 4.31 -2.90 -22.06
C ALA A 103 4.34 -2.45 -20.58
N GLU A 104 4.90 -1.28 -20.30
CA GLU A 104 4.90 -0.72 -18.94
C GLU A 104 3.50 -0.39 -18.42
N ARG A 105 2.61 0.11 -19.31
CA ARG A 105 1.21 0.37 -18.93
C ARG A 105 0.45 -0.93 -18.66
N LEU A 106 0.67 -1.97 -19.48
CA LEU A 106 0.09 -3.30 -19.27
C LEU A 106 0.58 -3.91 -17.95
N ASN A 107 1.88 -3.85 -17.68
CA ASN A 107 2.45 -4.37 -16.43
C ASN A 107 1.90 -3.61 -15.19
N ARG A 108 1.76 -2.29 -15.27
CA ARG A 108 1.11 -1.50 -14.20
C ARG A 108 -0.36 -1.88 -14.00
N MET A 109 -1.09 -2.15 -15.08
CA MET A 109 -2.48 -2.62 -14.98
C MET A 109 -2.54 -3.97 -14.27
N THR A 110 -1.62 -4.89 -14.56
CA THR A 110 -1.51 -6.20 -13.88
C THR A 110 -1.22 -6.02 -12.39
N ASP A 111 -0.30 -5.12 -12.02
CA ASP A 111 -0.02 -4.81 -10.61
C ASP A 111 -1.26 -4.26 -9.89
N HIS A 112 -2.02 -3.37 -10.53
CA HIS A 112 -3.28 -2.86 -9.98
C HIS A 112 -4.34 -3.94 -9.80
N LEU A 113 -4.44 -4.91 -10.73
CA LEU A 113 -5.38 -6.04 -10.62
C LEU A 113 -5.02 -6.95 -9.44
N LEU A 114 -3.73 -7.25 -9.25
CA LEU A 114 -3.24 -8.01 -8.09
C LEU A 114 -3.55 -7.31 -6.76
N ASP A 115 -3.30 -6.01 -6.71
CA ASP A 115 -3.59 -5.21 -5.51
C ASP A 115 -5.11 -5.20 -5.22
N ALA A 116 -5.95 -5.01 -6.24
CA ALA A 116 -7.41 -5.03 -6.12
C ALA A 116 -7.94 -6.40 -5.65
N GLN A 117 -7.42 -7.49 -6.22
CA GLN A 117 -7.80 -8.84 -5.82
C GLN A 117 -7.40 -9.14 -4.36
N GLY A 118 -6.20 -8.74 -3.96
CA GLY A 118 -5.75 -8.85 -2.57
C GLY A 118 -6.64 -8.05 -1.60
N GLN A 119 -7.12 -6.88 -2.03
CA GLN A 119 -8.08 -6.07 -1.26
C GLN A 119 -9.44 -6.76 -1.11
N LEU A 120 -9.96 -7.35 -2.20
CA LEU A 120 -11.25 -8.05 -2.17
C LEU A 120 -11.22 -9.23 -1.21
N VAL A 121 -10.19 -10.07 -1.29
CA VAL A 121 -10.03 -11.24 -0.39
C VAL A 121 -9.96 -10.80 1.08
N ARG A 122 -9.23 -9.72 1.36
CA ARG A 122 -9.15 -9.17 2.72
C ARG A 122 -10.47 -8.55 3.17
N SER A 123 -11.14 -7.80 2.28
CA SER A 123 -12.45 -7.22 2.57
C SER A 123 -13.49 -8.29 2.88
N GLU A 124 -13.49 -9.39 2.11
CA GLU A 124 -14.39 -10.52 2.34
C GLU A 124 -14.11 -11.22 3.68
N LYS A 125 -12.82 -11.45 4.02
CA LYS A 125 -12.42 -11.97 5.32
C LYS A 125 -12.86 -11.03 6.45
N LEU A 126 -12.68 -9.72 6.29
CA LEU A 126 -13.08 -8.73 7.30
C LEU A 126 -14.59 -8.62 7.43
N ALA A 127 -15.33 -8.62 6.32
CA ALA A 127 -16.80 -8.64 6.35
C ALA A 127 -17.33 -9.92 6.99
N SER A 128 -16.68 -11.06 6.79
CA SER A 128 -16.99 -12.31 7.47
C SER A 128 -16.71 -12.24 8.97
N VAL A 129 -15.52 -11.75 9.35
CA VAL A 129 -15.16 -11.49 10.76
C VAL A 129 -16.10 -10.46 11.39
N GLY A 130 -16.48 -9.40 10.64
CA GLY A 130 -17.42 -8.38 11.12
C GLY A 130 -18.81 -8.90 11.41
N ARG A 131 -19.36 -9.72 10.53
CA ARG A 131 -20.65 -10.39 10.77
C ARG A 131 -20.59 -11.35 11.93
N LEU A 132 -19.53 -12.17 12.02
CA LEU A 132 -19.29 -13.07 13.14
C LEU A 132 -19.04 -12.31 14.44
N ALA A 133 -18.23 -11.24 14.42
CA ALA A 133 -17.93 -10.44 15.60
C ALA A 133 -19.17 -9.77 16.19
N SER A 134 -20.09 -9.26 15.36
CA SER A 134 -21.34 -8.66 15.85
C SER A 134 -22.24 -9.69 16.52
N GLY A 135 -22.37 -10.90 15.94
CA GLY A 135 -23.11 -12.02 16.55
C GLY A 135 -22.44 -12.52 17.82
N ILE A 136 -21.13 -12.79 17.76
CA ILE A 136 -20.33 -13.27 18.88
C ILE A 136 -20.34 -12.26 20.04
N ALA A 137 -20.22 -10.97 19.76
CA ALA A 137 -20.21 -9.97 20.81
C ALA A 137 -21.53 -9.89 21.56
N HIS A 138 -22.66 -10.07 20.89
CA HIS A 138 -23.95 -10.13 21.54
C HIS A 138 -24.12 -11.44 22.33
N GLU A 139 -23.71 -12.57 21.73
CA GLU A 139 -23.80 -13.91 22.37
C GLU A 139 -22.76 -14.10 23.47
N VAL A 140 -21.59 -13.49 23.43
CA VAL A 140 -20.55 -13.54 24.46
C VAL A 140 -20.76 -12.46 25.52
N GLY A 141 -21.25 -11.27 25.13
CA GLY A 141 -21.55 -10.19 26.07
C GLY A 141 -22.60 -10.56 27.13
N ASN A 142 -23.61 -11.33 26.72
CA ASN A 142 -24.66 -11.81 27.64
C ASN A 142 -24.11 -12.73 28.76
N PRO A 143 -23.39 -13.84 28.51
CA PRO A 143 -22.81 -14.67 29.55
C PRO A 143 -21.71 -13.94 30.36
N LEU A 144 -20.98 -13.00 29.77
CA LEU A 144 -20.02 -12.16 30.50
C LEU A 144 -20.73 -11.28 31.53
N GLY A 145 -21.84 -10.62 31.16
CA GLY A 145 -22.65 -9.83 32.06
C GLY A 145 -23.23 -10.69 33.21
N ALA A 146 -23.74 -11.88 32.89
CA ALA A 146 -24.21 -12.83 33.90
C ALA A 146 -23.08 -13.28 34.84
N SER A 147 -21.91 -13.58 34.29
CA SER A 147 -20.74 -13.99 35.10
C SER A 147 -20.27 -12.87 36.03
N GLY A 148 -20.32 -11.59 35.58
CA GLY A 148 -20.08 -10.43 36.43
C GLY A 148 -21.07 -10.33 37.59
N THR A 149 -22.34 -10.65 37.36
CA THR A 149 -23.38 -10.68 38.39
C THR A 149 -23.12 -11.81 39.39
N TYR A 150 -22.71 -13.00 38.93
CA TYR A 150 -22.34 -14.10 39.83
C TYR A 150 -21.11 -13.78 40.68
N LEU A 151 -20.13 -13.09 40.13
CA LEU A 151 -18.96 -12.63 40.89
C LEU A 151 -19.34 -11.66 41.99
N GLU A 152 -20.27 -10.74 41.73
CA GLU A 152 -20.76 -9.80 42.75
C GLU A 152 -21.50 -10.56 43.86
N VAL A 153 -22.28 -11.59 43.51
CA VAL A 153 -22.94 -12.47 44.51
C VAL A 153 -21.91 -13.24 45.37
N LEU A 154 -20.87 -13.78 44.72
CA LEU A 154 -19.78 -14.46 45.42
C LEU A 154 -19.05 -13.53 46.38
N ARG A 155 -18.75 -12.30 45.95
CA ARG A 155 -18.14 -11.26 46.78
C ARG A 155 -18.98 -10.95 48.02
N ARG A 156 -20.30 -10.79 47.86
CA ARG A 156 -21.23 -10.56 48.97
C ARG A 156 -21.40 -11.73 49.92
N ARG A 157 -21.17 -12.94 49.43
CA ARG A 157 -21.21 -14.19 50.23
C ARG A 157 -19.91 -14.50 50.97
N GLY A 158 -18.91 -13.62 50.87
CA GLY A 158 -17.63 -13.76 51.54
C GLY A 158 -16.69 -14.80 50.90
N ALA A 159 -16.84 -15.01 49.59
CA ALA A 159 -15.87 -15.81 48.85
C ALA A 159 -14.46 -15.16 48.91
N ASP A 160 -13.44 -15.98 48.75
CA ASP A 160 -12.04 -15.57 48.81
C ASP A 160 -11.81 -14.34 47.90
N PRO A 161 -11.36 -13.20 48.46
CA PRO A 161 -11.17 -11.95 47.69
C PRO A 161 -10.17 -12.12 46.56
N GLU A 162 -9.18 -12.99 46.70
CA GLU A 162 -8.15 -13.22 45.71
C GLU A 162 -8.70 -13.98 44.49
N VAL A 163 -9.56 -14.98 44.73
CA VAL A 163 -10.27 -15.72 43.68
C VAL A 163 -11.27 -14.82 42.96
N VAL A 164 -12.05 -14.01 43.67
CA VAL A 164 -13.00 -13.05 43.08
C VAL A 164 -12.27 -12.02 42.22
N ALA A 165 -11.16 -11.47 42.68
CA ALA A 165 -10.35 -10.54 41.94
C ALA A 165 -9.70 -11.19 40.69
N GLY A 166 -9.29 -12.45 40.79
CA GLY A 166 -8.77 -13.22 39.67
C GLY A 166 -9.81 -13.41 38.58
N LEU A 167 -11.00 -13.86 38.94
CA LEU A 167 -12.11 -14.04 37.97
C LEU A 167 -12.58 -12.71 37.36
N SER A 168 -12.63 -11.63 38.14
CA SER A 168 -12.97 -10.29 37.64
C SER A 168 -11.99 -9.84 36.54
N ARG A 169 -10.67 -10.01 36.78
CA ARG A 169 -9.64 -9.67 35.77
C ARG A 169 -9.81 -10.47 34.48
N GLU A 170 -10.14 -11.78 34.54
CA GLU A 170 -10.34 -12.57 33.33
C GLU A 170 -11.63 -12.18 32.59
N LEU A 171 -12.71 -11.86 33.27
CA LEU A 171 -13.93 -11.35 32.62
C LEU A 171 -13.70 -10.00 31.93
N GLU A 172 -13.06 -9.05 32.58
CA GLU A 172 -12.68 -7.77 31.99
C GLU A 172 -11.75 -7.96 30.78
N ARG A 173 -10.92 -8.98 30.83
CA ARG A 173 -10.05 -9.32 29.71
C ARG A 173 -10.83 -9.84 28.51
N ILE A 174 -11.78 -10.73 28.71
CA ILE A 174 -12.64 -11.26 27.64
C ILE A 174 -13.49 -10.13 27.05
N ASP A 175 -14.06 -9.25 27.88
CA ASP A 175 -14.82 -8.07 27.42
C ASP A 175 -13.96 -7.16 26.51
N ARG A 176 -12.72 -6.89 26.91
CA ARG A 176 -11.77 -6.11 26.09
C ARG A 176 -11.48 -6.77 24.75
N ILE A 177 -11.31 -8.09 24.71
CA ILE A 177 -11.06 -8.83 23.45
C ILE A 177 -12.26 -8.71 22.53
N VAL A 178 -13.47 -8.93 23.05
CA VAL A 178 -14.71 -8.86 22.28
C VAL A 178 -14.95 -7.44 21.73
N ARG A 179 -14.76 -6.41 22.55
CA ARG A 179 -14.88 -5.01 22.11
C ARG A 179 -13.84 -4.65 21.05
N SER A 180 -12.58 -5.07 21.22
CA SER A 180 -11.54 -4.84 20.20
C SER A 180 -11.86 -5.51 18.87
N LEU A 181 -12.49 -6.70 18.90
CA LEU A 181 -12.92 -7.39 17.69
C LEU A 181 -14.08 -6.67 17.01
N LEU A 182 -15.04 -6.15 17.79
CA LEU A 182 -16.14 -5.33 17.27
C LEU A 182 -15.64 -4.04 16.63
N ASP A 183 -14.76 -3.31 17.31
CA ASP A 183 -14.18 -2.06 16.81
C ASP A 183 -13.37 -2.31 15.52
N TYR A 184 -12.69 -3.45 15.45
CA TYR A 184 -11.99 -3.86 14.25
C TYR A 184 -12.93 -4.17 13.08
N ALA A 185 -14.11 -4.73 13.36
CA ALA A 185 -15.08 -5.19 12.37
C ALA A 185 -16.10 -4.12 11.91
N ARG A 186 -16.23 -3.02 12.66
CA ARG A 186 -17.27 -2.02 12.45
C ARG A 186 -16.96 -1.16 11.23
N PRO A 187 -17.90 -1.02 10.25
CA PRO A 187 -17.79 -0.03 9.21
C PRO A 187 -17.79 1.39 9.80
N GLN A 188 -16.99 2.28 9.22
CA GLN A 188 -16.89 3.65 9.69
C GLN A 188 -17.40 4.59 8.60
N ASP A 189 -18.70 4.90 8.65
CA ASP A 189 -19.39 5.71 7.62
C ASP A 189 -19.31 7.23 7.85
N GLU A 190 -18.56 7.67 8.87
CA GLU A 190 -18.46 9.08 9.20
C GLU A 190 -17.55 9.84 8.22
N ALA A 191 -18.02 11.01 7.74
CA ALA A 191 -17.27 11.85 6.81
C ALA A 191 -15.97 12.39 7.45
N LEU A 192 -14.90 12.56 6.63
CA LEU A 192 -13.68 13.20 7.06
C LEU A 192 -13.92 14.70 7.28
N GLY A 193 -13.49 15.21 8.44
CA GLY A 193 -13.53 16.62 8.79
C GLY A 193 -12.14 17.21 8.96
N LEU A 194 -12.06 18.52 9.13
CA LEU A 194 -10.82 19.19 9.51
C LEU A 194 -10.52 18.93 10.98
N VAL A 195 -9.37 18.38 11.30
CA VAL A 195 -8.96 18.01 12.66
C VAL A 195 -7.76 18.84 13.10
N ASP A 196 -7.88 19.49 14.25
CA ASP A 196 -6.76 20.07 14.96
C ASP A 196 -5.96 18.95 15.64
N THR A 197 -4.86 18.57 15.00
CA THR A 197 -3.99 17.47 15.43
C THR A 197 -3.42 17.71 16.83
N ALA A 198 -3.05 18.96 17.15
CA ALA A 198 -2.47 19.30 18.45
C ALA A 198 -3.51 19.17 19.58
N ALA A 199 -4.76 19.58 19.31
CA ALA A 199 -5.86 19.43 20.26
C ALA A 199 -6.18 17.96 20.55
N VAL A 200 -6.22 17.11 19.52
CA VAL A 200 -6.48 15.66 19.69
C VAL A 200 -5.37 14.98 20.48
N VAL A 201 -4.10 15.27 20.18
CA VAL A 201 -2.96 14.67 20.92
C VAL A 201 -2.99 15.09 22.39
N ARG A 202 -3.28 16.36 22.66
CA ARG A 202 -3.43 16.88 24.02
C ARG A 202 -4.62 16.23 24.76
N GLY A 203 -5.77 16.08 24.07
CA GLY A 203 -6.97 15.44 24.61
C GLY A 203 -6.71 13.99 25.03
N ALA A 204 -6.11 13.21 24.16
CA ALA A 204 -5.73 11.82 24.43
C ALA A 204 -4.77 11.71 25.64
N TYR A 205 -3.77 12.60 25.73
CA TYR A 205 -2.83 12.63 26.86
C TYR A 205 -3.54 12.92 28.17
N VAL A 206 -4.36 13.98 28.23
CA VAL A 206 -5.12 14.38 29.42
C VAL A 206 -6.10 13.29 29.86
N LEU A 207 -6.77 12.63 28.90
CA LEU A 207 -7.66 11.51 29.17
C LEU A 207 -6.92 10.35 29.86
N LEU A 208 -5.76 9.94 29.35
CA LEU A 208 -4.96 8.85 29.90
C LEU A 208 -4.34 9.21 31.27
N GLU A 209 -3.96 10.46 31.46
CA GLU A 209 -3.49 10.99 32.75
C GLU A 209 -4.61 10.94 33.80
N ALA A 210 -5.81 11.41 33.46
CA ALA A 210 -6.98 11.39 34.33
C ALA A 210 -7.41 9.96 34.71
N GLN A 211 -7.30 9.00 33.77
CA GLN A 211 -7.53 7.59 34.03
C GLN A 211 -6.42 6.90 34.85
N GLY A 212 -5.32 7.61 35.11
CA GLY A 212 -4.19 7.06 35.86
C GLY A 212 -3.33 6.07 35.09
N ALA A 213 -3.55 5.92 33.79
CA ALA A 213 -2.78 5.00 32.94
C ALA A 213 -1.29 5.36 32.85
N LEU A 214 -0.97 6.67 32.98
CA LEU A 214 0.40 7.19 32.92
C LEU A 214 1.15 7.15 34.27
N LYS A 215 0.52 6.74 35.35
CA LYS A 215 1.15 6.71 36.70
C LYS A 215 2.33 5.74 36.82
N LEU A 216 2.37 4.72 35.95
CA LEU A 216 3.41 3.68 35.96
C LEU A 216 4.65 4.04 35.15
N VAL A 217 4.65 5.21 34.47
CA VAL A 217 5.74 5.64 33.59
C VAL A 217 6.02 7.13 33.79
N ARG A 218 7.20 7.58 33.36
CA ARG A 218 7.51 9.01 33.24
C ARG A 218 6.98 9.49 31.89
N ALA A 219 5.77 10.05 31.88
CA ALA A 219 5.12 10.54 30.69
C ALA A 219 5.53 11.98 30.37
N ALA A 220 5.74 12.29 29.08
CA ALA A 220 6.00 13.63 28.58
C ALA A 220 5.13 13.92 27.36
N LEU A 221 4.64 15.16 27.25
CA LEU A 221 3.87 15.64 26.10
C LEU A 221 4.69 16.70 25.36
N GLU A 222 5.01 16.43 24.09
CA GLU A 222 5.81 17.29 23.21
C GLU A 222 5.00 17.78 22.01
N ILE A 223 4.33 18.90 22.12
CA ILE A 223 3.61 19.51 21.00
C ILE A 223 4.36 20.76 20.54
N VAL A 224 4.92 20.69 19.34
CA VAL A 224 5.58 21.84 18.71
C VAL A 224 4.51 22.82 18.20
N ARG A 225 4.84 24.13 18.22
CA ARG A 225 3.96 25.16 17.64
C ARG A 225 3.77 24.90 16.13
N ASP A 226 2.61 25.29 15.59
CA ASP A 226 2.28 25.22 14.15
C ASP A 226 2.13 23.81 13.57
N VAL A 227 1.62 22.85 14.34
CA VAL A 227 1.18 21.57 13.78
C VAL A 227 0.00 21.83 12.83
N PRO A 228 0.08 21.47 11.54
CA PRO A 228 -0.99 21.76 10.60
C PRO A 228 -2.23 20.90 10.90
N PRO A 229 -3.44 21.44 10.65
CA PRO A 229 -4.65 20.64 10.67
C PRO A 229 -4.62 19.61 9.52
N VAL A 230 -5.31 18.49 9.72
CA VAL A 230 -5.37 17.39 8.77
C VAL A 230 -6.81 16.99 8.48
N LEU A 231 -7.06 16.33 7.36
CA LEU A 231 -8.36 15.71 7.10
C LEU A 231 -8.43 14.36 7.81
N GLY A 232 -9.40 14.20 8.72
CA GLY A 232 -9.54 12.99 9.52
C GLY A 232 -10.81 12.93 10.32
N ARG A 233 -10.83 12.00 11.27
CA ARG A 233 -11.89 11.83 12.27
C ARG A 233 -11.24 11.94 13.65
N ALA A 234 -11.56 12.98 14.40
CA ALA A 234 -10.88 13.30 15.65
C ALA A 234 -10.95 12.15 16.67
N HIS A 235 -12.12 11.52 16.86
CA HIS A 235 -12.32 10.43 17.81
C HIS A 235 -11.51 9.16 17.46
N LEU A 236 -11.35 8.85 16.15
CA LEU A 236 -10.53 7.71 15.72
C LEU A 236 -9.04 7.95 15.88
N MET A 237 -8.62 9.19 15.66
CA MET A 237 -7.24 9.59 15.93
C MET A 237 -6.95 9.52 17.42
N GLU A 238 -7.87 9.97 18.26
CA GLU A 238 -7.77 9.86 19.72
C GLU A 238 -7.71 8.39 20.16
N GLN A 239 -8.59 7.53 19.67
CA GLN A 239 -8.59 6.09 19.93
C GLN A 239 -7.28 5.43 19.50
N SER A 240 -6.75 5.82 18.34
CA SER A 240 -5.44 5.33 17.87
C SER A 240 -4.31 5.73 18.80
N LEU A 241 -4.33 6.95 19.31
CA LEU A 241 -3.35 7.44 20.29
C LEU A 241 -3.46 6.70 21.61
N VAL A 242 -4.66 6.50 22.11
CA VAL A 242 -4.90 5.70 23.33
C VAL A 242 -4.31 4.29 23.17
N ASN A 243 -4.56 3.62 22.05
CA ASN A 243 -3.99 2.31 21.78
C ASN A 243 -2.45 2.31 21.74
N LEU A 244 -1.84 3.32 21.11
CA LEU A 244 -0.38 3.45 21.05
C LEU A 244 0.23 3.72 22.41
N VAL A 245 -0.36 4.65 23.20
CA VAL A 245 0.16 5.02 24.51
C VAL A 245 0.03 3.86 25.50
N LEU A 246 -1.09 3.14 25.52
CA LEU A 246 -1.25 1.95 26.37
C LEU A 246 -0.24 0.87 26.00
N ASN A 247 0.04 0.66 24.72
CA ASN A 247 1.09 -0.27 24.29
C ASN A 247 2.49 0.18 24.75
N ALA A 248 2.77 1.49 24.71
CA ALA A 248 4.03 2.06 25.19
C ALA A 248 4.20 1.93 26.70
N VAL A 249 3.13 2.16 27.49
CA VAL A 249 3.12 1.95 28.95
C VAL A 249 3.37 0.49 29.30
N ASP A 250 2.72 -0.44 28.60
CA ASP A 250 2.93 -1.87 28.77
C ASP A 250 4.36 -2.33 28.45
N ALA A 251 4.99 -1.69 27.45
CA ALA A 251 6.34 -2.04 27.00
C ALA A 251 7.45 -1.46 27.89
N ALA A 252 7.18 -0.37 28.63
CA ALA A 252 8.16 0.35 29.42
C ALA A 252 7.73 0.58 30.88
N PRO A 253 7.44 -0.47 31.68
CA PRO A 253 7.04 -0.32 33.08
C PRO A 253 8.14 0.37 33.89
N GLY A 254 7.81 1.48 34.56
CA GLY A 254 8.79 2.33 35.27
C GLY A 254 9.70 3.18 34.36
N GLY A 255 9.58 3.02 33.06
CA GLY A 255 10.35 3.72 32.04
C GLY A 255 9.79 5.09 31.66
N SER A 256 10.07 5.53 30.44
CA SER A 256 9.55 6.80 29.89
C SER A 256 8.68 6.56 28.67
N VAL A 257 7.64 7.40 28.53
CA VAL A 257 6.76 7.45 27.36
C VAL A 257 6.64 8.91 26.93
N VAL A 258 6.91 9.19 25.66
CA VAL A 258 6.80 10.52 25.08
C VAL A 258 5.70 10.49 24.02
N VAL A 259 4.72 11.38 24.17
CA VAL A 259 3.65 11.58 23.19
C VAL A 259 3.85 12.94 22.54
N GLY A 260 3.89 13.01 21.21
CA GLY A 260 4.19 14.27 20.57
C GLY A 260 3.51 14.48 19.22
N ALA A 261 3.46 15.76 18.82
CA ALA A 261 3.02 16.17 17.50
C ALA A 261 3.88 17.34 16.99
N ARG A 262 4.23 17.29 15.71
CA ARG A 262 4.99 18.36 15.05
C ARG A 262 4.66 18.48 13.58
N ARG A 263 4.91 19.64 13.02
CA ARG A 263 4.97 19.81 11.57
C ARG A 263 6.13 18.99 11.00
N TRP A 264 5.89 18.29 9.92
CA TRP A 264 6.92 17.50 9.24
C TRP A 264 6.72 17.52 7.74
N ALA A 265 7.83 17.59 6.99
CA ALA A 265 7.85 17.40 5.56
C ALA A 265 8.10 15.92 5.27
N PHE A 266 7.30 15.30 4.41
CA PHE A 266 7.40 13.87 4.14
C PHE A 266 8.76 13.51 3.53
N GLU A 267 9.50 12.63 4.18
CA GLU A 267 10.80 12.10 3.75
C GLU A 267 10.65 10.61 3.41
N PRO A 268 10.58 10.24 2.10
CA PRO A 268 10.36 8.84 1.68
C PRO A 268 11.42 7.87 2.22
N ASP A 269 12.67 8.32 2.39
CA ASP A 269 13.78 7.49 2.84
C ASP A 269 13.73 7.15 4.34
N ARG A 270 12.94 7.91 5.10
CA ARG A 270 12.69 7.65 6.53
C ARG A 270 11.48 6.78 6.81
N VAL A 271 10.67 6.52 5.80
CA VAL A 271 9.56 5.57 5.89
C VAL A 271 10.03 4.26 5.28
N PRO A 272 9.91 3.11 5.97
CA PRO A 272 10.35 1.83 5.43
C PRO A 272 9.80 1.58 4.04
N ARG A 273 10.70 1.36 3.06
CA ARG A 273 10.29 1.04 1.69
C ARG A 273 9.75 -0.37 1.66
N LYS A 274 8.63 -0.57 0.96
CA LYS A 274 8.09 -1.88 0.64
C LYS A 274 9.20 -2.75 0.00
N ARG A 275 9.48 -3.92 0.57
CA ARG A 275 10.30 -4.94 -0.09
C ARG A 275 9.53 -5.48 -1.30
N THR A 276 10.23 -5.86 -2.36
CA THR A 276 9.66 -6.32 -3.64
C THR A 276 8.71 -7.54 -3.50
N ASN A 277 8.79 -8.27 -2.39
CA ASN A 277 8.00 -9.47 -2.08
C ASN A 277 6.89 -9.25 -1.03
N ASP A 278 6.58 -8.02 -0.69
CA ASP A 278 5.56 -7.72 0.32
C ASP A 278 4.14 -7.88 -0.28
N PRO A 279 3.28 -8.78 0.22
CA PRO A 279 1.89 -8.85 -0.24
C PRO A 279 1.19 -7.52 0.07
N GLY A 280 0.79 -6.83 -0.97
CA GLY A 280 0.08 -5.56 -1.07
C GLY A 280 -0.08 -4.71 0.19
N ARG A 281 0.34 -3.46 0.12
CA ARG A 281 0.30 -2.45 1.19
C ARG A 281 -1.09 -2.11 1.75
N SER A 282 -2.18 -2.60 1.18
CA SER A 282 -3.51 -2.38 1.75
C SER A 282 -3.94 -3.57 2.57
N ALA A 283 -3.56 -3.55 3.83
CA ALA A 283 -4.09 -4.47 4.82
C ALA A 283 -5.59 -4.26 5.09
N PHE A 284 -6.23 -3.21 4.53
CA PHE A 284 -7.58 -2.79 4.91
C PHE A 284 -8.46 -2.46 3.71
N PRO A 285 -9.76 -2.85 3.72
CA PRO A 285 -10.72 -2.51 2.68
C PRO A 285 -11.01 -1.01 2.71
N ARG A 286 -11.04 -0.39 1.53
CA ARG A 286 -11.57 0.95 1.33
C ARG A 286 -13.08 0.84 1.09
N THR A 287 -13.85 1.79 1.60
CA THR A 287 -15.25 1.97 1.23
C THR A 287 -15.41 2.12 -0.29
N PRO A 288 -16.49 1.56 -0.91
CA PRO A 288 -16.64 1.44 -2.37
C PRO A 288 -16.62 2.76 -3.15
N ASP A 289 -16.73 3.89 -2.49
CA ASP A 289 -17.00 5.19 -3.12
C ASP A 289 -15.78 6.09 -3.35
N ARG A 290 -14.55 5.63 -3.09
CA ARG A 290 -13.35 6.41 -3.36
C ARG A 290 -12.33 5.59 -4.15
N ARG A 291 -11.97 6.11 -5.33
CA ARG A 291 -10.92 5.61 -6.22
C ARG A 291 -9.68 5.16 -5.42
N PRO A 292 -9.06 4.02 -5.75
CA PRO A 292 -7.84 3.58 -5.10
C PRO A 292 -6.70 4.53 -5.49
N THR A 293 -6.57 5.62 -4.79
CA THR A 293 -5.40 6.49 -4.92
C THR A 293 -4.32 5.81 -4.09
N ARG A 294 -3.32 5.27 -4.75
CA ARG A 294 -2.02 4.99 -4.13
C ARG A 294 -1.65 6.31 -3.44
N ILE A 295 -1.58 6.32 -2.11
CA ILE A 295 -1.16 7.51 -1.39
C ILE A 295 0.34 7.61 -1.63
N GLU A 296 0.70 8.27 -2.72
CA GLU A 296 2.08 8.65 -3.00
C GLU A 296 2.23 10.06 -2.44
N PHE A 297 2.90 10.15 -1.31
CA PHE A 297 3.31 11.45 -0.79
C PHE A 297 4.49 11.95 -1.62
N ALA A 298 4.40 13.20 -2.04
CA ALA A 298 5.53 13.85 -2.68
C ALA A 298 6.66 14.08 -1.64
N PRO A 299 7.94 13.87 -2.01
CA PRO A 299 9.03 14.29 -1.16
C PRO A 299 8.88 15.77 -0.78
N GLY A 300 9.01 16.08 0.52
CA GLY A 300 8.81 17.44 1.02
C GLY A 300 7.35 17.84 1.26
N GLN A 301 6.36 16.97 1.01
CA GLN A 301 4.95 17.27 1.27
C GLN A 301 4.74 17.63 2.75
N PRO A 302 4.18 18.83 3.06
CA PRO A 302 3.95 19.23 4.43
C PRO A 302 2.82 18.42 5.07
N GLY A 303 2.96 18.14 6.37
CA GLY A 303 1.94 17.41 7.12
C GLY A 303 2.19 17.46 8.62
N ALA A 304 1.35 16.76 9.35
CA ALA A 304 1.47 16.51 10.77
C ALA A 304 2.10 15.15 11.02
N LEU A 305 3.16 15.11 11.82
CA LEU A 305 3.76 13.91 12.36
C LEU A 305 3.36 13.79 13.82
N ILE A 306 2.60 12.74 14.14
CA ILE A 306 2.29 12.35 15.51
C ILE A 306 3.19 11.17 15.87
N TYR A 307 3.67 11.12 17.10
CA TYR A 307 4.50 10.01 17.54
C TYR A 307 4.25 9.66 19.01
N VAL A 308 4.40 8.37 19.28
CA VAL A 308 4.44 7.80 20.63
C VAL A 308 5.74 7.01 20.74
N ALA A 309 6.62 7.42 21.63
CA ALA A 309 7.91 6.81 21.85
C ALA A 309 8.01 6.26 23.26
N ASP A 310 8.64 5.11 23.43
CA ASP A 310 8.84 4.45 24.72
C ASP A 310 10.32 4.10 24.93
N SER A 311 10.66 3.79 26.20
CA SER A 311 11.98 3.30 26.60
C SER A 311 12.04 1.77 26.81
N GLY A 312 11.07 1.04 26.25
CA GLY A 312 10.98 -0.41 26.39
C GLY A 312 12.00 -1.20 25.55
N SER A 313 11.69 -2.45 25.28
CA SER A 313 12.56 -3.34 24.48
C SER A 313 12.65 -2.97 23.00
N GLY A 314 11.72 -2.13 22.51
CA GLY A 314 11.61 -1.77 21.10
C GLY A 314 11.00 -2.89 20.24
N VAL A 315 11.03 -2.68 18.92
CA VAL A 315 10.54 -3.64 17.92
C VAL A 315 11.71 -4.09 17.04
N PRO A 316 12.01 -5.41 16.96
CA PRO A 316 13.02 -5.96 16.06
C PRO A 316 12.76 -5.55 14.60
N ALA A 317 13.84 -5.41 13.80
CA ALA A 317 13.71 -4.94 12.42
C ALA A 317 12.85 -5.86 11.55
N GLU A 318 12.90 -7.16 11.77
CA GLU A 318 12.14 -8.21 11.08
C GLU A 318 10.63 -8.20 11.42
N ASP A 319 10.25 -7.57 12.53
CA ASP A 319 8.86 -7.53 13.00
C ASP A 319 8.19 -6.18 12.78
N ARG A 320 8.91 -5.15 12.35
CA ARG A 320 8.39 -3.79 12.19
C ARG A 320 7.18 -3.69 11.25
N ASP A 321 7.15 -4.53 10.24
CA ASP A 321 6.00 -4.58 9.33
C ASP A 321 4.90 -5.48 9.89
N LYS A 322 5.25 -6.57 10.59
CA LYS A 322 4.32 -7.56 11.13
C LYS A 322 3.51 -7.04 12.32
N VAL A 323 4.06 -6.11 13.12
CA VAL A 323 3.36 -5.59 14.30
C VAL A 323 2.02 -4.92 13.98
N PHE A 324 1.82 -4.54 12.72
CA PHE A 324 0.56 -3.98 12.24
C PHE A 324 -0.40 -5.04 11.64
N GLU A 325 0.01 -6.31 11.58
CA GLU A 325 -0.86 -7.39 11.12
C GLU A 325 -1.87 -7.76 12.21
N PRO A 326 -3.13 -8.04 11.85
CA PRO A 326 -4.13 -8.49 12.81
C PRO A 326 -3.69 -9.77 13.51
N PHE A 327 -3.93 -9.83 14.83
CA PHE A 327 -3.60 -10.95 15.74
C PHE A 327 -2.10 -11.18 15.96
N TYR A 328 -1.23 -10.38 15.36
CA TYR A 328 0.20 -10.42 15.66
C TYR A 328 0.48 -9.82 17.04
N THR A 329 1.12 -10.59 17.91
CA THR A 329 1.53 -10.15 19.25
C THR A 329 2.77 -10.91 19.71
N THR A 330 3.68 -10.21 20.36
CA THR A 330 4.85 -10.77 21.04
C THR A 330 4.61 -10.91 22.56
N LYS A 331 3.44 -10.46 23.06
CA LYS A 331 3.05 -10.60 24.45
C LYS A 331 2.66 -12.04 24.73
N GLU A 332 2.81 -12.47 26.00
CA GLU A 332 2.36 -13.79 26.45
C GLU A 332 0.91 -14.08 26.05
N PRO A 333 0.57 -15.34 25.78
CA PRO A 333 -0.80 -15.73 25.46
C PRO A 333 -1.78 -15.14 26.46
N GLY A 334 -2.70 -14.32 25.92
CA GLY A 334 -3.73 -13.68 26.72
C GLY A 334 -3.43 -12.28 27.26
N ARG A 335 -2.26 -11.74 27.14
CA ARG A 335 -1.92 -10.36 27.52
C ARG A 335 -2.06 -9.35 26.39
N GLY A 336 -2.21 -9.82 25.15
CA GLY A 336 -2.42 -8.96 23.96
C GLY A 336 -3.42 -9.58 23.00
N THR A 337 -4.32 -8.75 22.43
CA THR A 337 -5.27 -9.19 21.39
C THR A 337 -4.63 -9.24 20.00
N GLY A 338 -3.49 -8.57 19.81
CA GLY A 338 -2.88 -8.35 18.48
C GLY A 338 -3.71 -7.48 17.52
N LEU A 339 -4.79 -6.84 18.02
CA LEU A 339 -5.68 -6.02 17.19
C LEU A 339 -5.41 -4.52 17.32
N GLY A 340 -4.84 -4.05 18.43
CA GLY A 340 -4.67 -2.61 18.69
C GLY A 340 -3.87 -1.89 17.62
N LEU A 341 -2.69 -2.39 17.26
CA LEU A 341 -1.85 -1.80 16.21
C LEU A 341 -2.44 -1.97 14.81
N ALA A 342 -3.15 -3.07 14.55
CA ALA A 342 -3.87 -3.28 13.30
C ALA A 342 -5.01 -2.25 13.12
N ILE A 343 -5.74 -1.91 14.21
CA ILE A 343 -6.75 -0.84 14.22
C ILE A 343 -6.10 0.50 13.92
N VAL A 344 -4.98 0.83 14.57
CA VAL A 344 -4.22 2.06 14.30
C VAL A 344 -3.84 2.16 12.82
N ALA A 345 -3.25 1.11 12.26
CA ALA A 345 -2.83 1.11 10.86
C ALA A 345 -4.02 1.30 9.91
N ARG A 346 -5.16 0.64 10.17
CA ARG A 346 -6.39 0.81 9.41
C ARG A 346 -6.90 2.25 9.46
N VAL A 347 -7.07 2.80 10.65
CA VAL A 347 -7.58 4.15 10.87
C VAL A 347 -6.70 5.19 10.19
N VAL A 348 -5.37 5.11 10.36
CA VAL A 348 -4.42 6.00 9.70
C VAL A 348 -4.53 5.93 8.18
N HIS A 349 -4.65 4.73 7.63
CA HIS A 349 -4.77 4.52 6.20
C HIS A 349 -6.10 5.05 5.63
N GLU A 350 -7.22 4.82 6.32
CA GLU A 350 -8.54 5.36 5.94
C GLU A 350 -8.58 6.90 5.93
N MET A 351 -7.80 7.53 6.81
CA MET A 351 -7.61 8.99 6.84
C MET A 351 -6.54 9.51 5.87
N GLY A 352 -6.02 8.65 5.00
CA GLY A 352 -5.03 9.05 4.00
C GLY A 352 -3.63 9.29 4.55
N GLY A 353 -3.30 8.75 5.72
CA GLY A 353 -2.00 8.81 6.36
C GLY A 353 -1.14 7.56 6.15
N VAL A 354 0.02 7.55 6.77
CA VAL A 354 0.93 6.41 6.86
C VAL A 354 1.42 6.22 8.28
N VAL A 355 1.57 4.96 8.72
CA VAL A 355 2.10 4.57 10.02
C VAL A 355 3.32 3.68 9.87
N TRP A 356 4.31 3.86 10.73
CA TRP A 356 5.49 3.00 10.82
C TRP A 356 6.07 3.02 12.23
N VAL A 357 7.02 2.13 12.50
CA VAL A 357 7.75 2.07 13.76
C VAL A 357 9.26 2.18 13.54
N ASP A 358 9.90 2.99 14.34
CA ASP A 358 11.34 3.17 14.39
C ASP A 358 11.89 2.88 15.78
N ARG A 359 13.22 2.93 15.94
CA ARG A 359 13.84 2.94 17.25
C ARG A 359 13.64 4.32 17.89
N ALA A 360 13.18 4.34 19.13
CA ALA A 360 13.02 5.57 19.89
C ALA A 360 14.39 6.11 20.35
N ARG A 361 14.46 7.43 20.59
CA ARG A 361 15.62 8.06 21.24
C ARG A 361 15.78 7.59 22.69
N GLU A 362 14.67 7.26 23.32
CA GLU A 362 14.52 6.74 24.66
C GLU A 362 15.00 5.27 24.80
N GLY A 363 15.32 4.63 23.68
CA GLY A 363 15.86 3.26 23.61
C GLY A 363 14.91 2.21 23.11
N GLY A 364 13.59 2.41 23.25
CA GLY A 364 12.52 1.49 22.86
C GLY A 364 12.00 1.69 21.45
N ALA A 365 10.66 1.65 21.28
CA ALA A 365 9.97 1.85 20.01
C ALA A 365 9.42 3.27 19.88
N ALA A 366 9.41 3.81 18.65
CA ALA A 366 8.73 5.04 18.30
C ALA A 366 7.73 4.77 17.18
N PHE A 367 6.45 4.70 17.50
CA PHE A 367 5.37 4.62 16.55
C PHE A 367 5.07 6.01 16.00
N LYS A 368 5.06 6.14 14.69
CA LYS A 368 4.93 7.40 13.98
C LYS A 368 3.77 7.34 12.99
N LEU A 369 2.94 8.38 13.01
CA LEU A 369 1.80 8.55 12.13
C LEU A 369 1.98 9.87 11.37
N PHE A 370 1.96 9.81 10.07
CA PHE A 370 2.01 11.00 9.24
C PHE A 370 0.68 11.18 8.51
N PHE A 371 0.19 12.42 8.56
CA PHE A 371 -0.98 12.85 7.79
C PHE A 371 -0.61 14.09 6.98
N PRO A 372 -0.98 14.16 5.70
CA PRO A 372 -0.77 15.35 4.90
C PRO A 372 -1.57 16.53 5.49
N ALA A 373 -1.00 17.72 5.43
CA ALA A 373 -1.70 18.92 5.81
C ALA A 373 -2.98 19.06 4.98
N ALA A 374 -4.07 19.43 5.62
CA ALA A 374 -5.25 19.85 4.90
C ALA A 374 -4.94 21.18 4.24
N ASP A 375 -4.83 21.20 2.90
CA ASP A 375 -4.77 22.44 2.16
C ASP A 375 -6.03 23.23 2.49
N GLY A 376 -5.86 24.41 3.06
CA GLY A 376 -6.98 25.31 3.30
C GLY A 376 -7.58 25.73 1.96
N ARG A 377 -8.63 25.00 1.54
CA ARG A 377 -9.53 25.42 0.47
C ARG A 377 -10.65 26.24 1.04
#